data_e9ee8c8e5a0c2df80833cd229833cfa8
#
_entry.id   e9ee8c8e5a0c2df80833cd229833cfa8
#
_cell.length_a   1.000
_cell.length_b   1.000
_cell.length_c   1.000
_cell.angle_alpha   90.00
_cell.angle_beta   90.00
_cell.angle_gamma   90.00
#
_symmetry.space_group_name_H-M   'P 1'
#
loop_
_entity.id
_entity.type
_entity.pdbx_description
1 polymer ?
#
loop_
_entity_poly.entity_id
_entity_poly.type
_entity_poly.pdbx_seq_one_letter_code
_entity_poly.pdbx_strand_id
1 'polypeptide(L)'
;MKKIRVAALAMAIIMLALCAVSCSKSEKLLVNCTISVMIDGELYLDGYEYQVEGTVDAPPTVLQAATEAFFIFEIPYEVDDAGNSLTSISFDGISYPVGPTTNDDGVEGIGFWEYTADGVKPQSGRAGTNAVLEGQKIVFSYEFQPNEEVVWIEE
;
A
#
# COMPACT_ATOMS: atom_id res chain seq x y z
N MET A 1 33.22 34.40 38.98
CA MET A 1 31.98 33.58 39.01
C MET A 1 30.82 34.12 38.14
N LYS A 2 30.62 35.45 37.97
CA LYS A 2 29.53 35.99 37.12
C LYS A 2 29.71 35.68 35.62
N LYS A 3 30.93 35.65 35.06
CA LYS A 3 31.20 35.41 33.63
C LYS A 3 30.88 33.98 33.18
N ILE A 4 31.03 32.96 34.06
CA ILE A 4 30.73 31.55 33.75
C ILE A 4 29.22 31.32 33.68
N ARG A 5 28.43 32.03 34.53
CA ARG A 5 26.95 31.89 34.50
C ARG A 5 26.33 32.50 33.24
N VAL A 6 26.93 33.59 32.72
CA VAL A 6 26.45 34.21 31.47
C VAL A 6 26.79 33.35 30.25
N ALA A 7 27.95 32.70 30.22
CA ALA A 7 28.31 31.77 29.14
C ALA A 7 27.45 30.51 29.14
N ALA A 8 27.14 29.97 30.33
CA ALA A 8 26.24 28.81 30.44
C ALA A 8 24.79 29.12 30.00
N LEU A 9 24.30 30.33 30.32
CA LEU A 9 22.99 30.78 29.91
C LEU A 9 22.90 30.99 28.39
N ALA A 10 23.95 31.59 27.80
CA ALA A 10 24.04 31.79 26.35
C ALA A 10 24.05 30.44 25.58
N MET A 11 24.81 29.45 26.08
CA MET A 11 24.86 28.12 25.48
C MET A 11 23.50 27.38 25.59
N ALA A 12 22.80 27.54 26.72
CA ALA A 12 21.48 26.94 26.88
C ALA A 12 20.44 27.57 25.92
N ILE A 13 20.47 28.85 25.68
CA ILE A 13 19.63 29.55 24.72
C ILE A 13 19.92 29.11 23.29
N ILE A 14 21.19 28.94 22.93
CA ILE A 14 21.58 28.45 21.60
C ILE A 14 21.13 27.00 21.39
N MET A 15 21.25 26.13 22.40
CA MET A 15 20.74 24.76 22.31
C MET A 15 19.20 24.72 22.20
N LEU A 16 18.48 25.55 22.93
CA LEU A 16 17.03 25.66 22.79
C LEU A 16 16.63 26.19 21.40
N ALA A 17 17.33 27.15 20.86
CA ALA A 17 17.08 27.68 19.52
C ALA A 17 17.36 26.62 18.42
N LEU A 18 18.42 25.81 18.58
CA LEU A 18 18.69 24.69 17.66
C LEU A 18 17.64 23.57 17.73
N CYS A 19 17.08 23.28 18.92
CA CYS A 19 15.96 22.35 19.05
C CYS A 19 14.65 22.87 18.42
N ALA A 20 14.42 24.18 18.47
CA ALA A 20 13.23 24.78 17.86
C ALA A 20 13.27 24.82 16.33
N VAL A 21 14.46 24.83 15.72
CA VAL A 21 14.64 24.79 14.25
C VAL A 21 14.50 23.36 13.70
N SER A 22 14.63 22.32 14.55
CA SER A 22 14.53 20.91 14.16
C SER A 22 13.08 20.40 13.93
N CYS A 23 12.06 21.20 14.21
CA CYS A 23 10.68 20.91 13.82
C CYS A 23 10.35 21.56 12.46
N SER A 24 11.10 21.28 11.41
CA SER A 24 10.61 21.55 10.05
C SER A 24 9.42 20.64 9.83
N LYS A 25 8.22 21.19 9.72
CA LYS A 25 7.05 20.43 9.22
C LYS A 25 7.46 19.91 7.85
N SER A 26 7.51 18.59 7.70
CA SER A 26 7.75 18.00 6.39
C SER A 26 6.73 18.57 5.40
N GLU A 27 7.20 18.96 4.23
CA GLU A 27 6.36 19.57 3.20
C GLU A 27 5.30 18.55 2.75
N LYS A 28 4.04 19.00 2.71
CA LYS A 28 2.92 18.17 2.28
C LYS A 28 3.08 17.81 0.80
N LEU A 29 2.95 16.53 0.49
CA LEU A 29 2.97 15.99 -0.85
C LEU A 29 1.58 15.44 -1.18
N LEU A 30 0.99 15.89 -2.27
CA LEU A 30 -0.25 15.36 -2.84
C LEU A 30 0.08 14.71 -4.16
N VAL A 31 -0.34 13.47 -4.35
CA VAL A 31 -0.08 12.67 -5.55
C VAL A 31 -1.39 12.19 -6.13
N ASN A 32 -1.66 12.53 -7.39
CA ASN A 32 -2.82 12.01 -8.11
C ASN A 32 -2.47 10.67 -8.73
N CYS A 33 -3.35 9.69 -8.60
CA CYS A 33 -3.19 8.37 -9.21
C CYS A 33 -4.55 7.80 -9.59
N THR A 34 -4.54 6.69 -10.31
CA THR A 34 -5.75 5.95 -10.68
C THR A 34 -5.67 4.56 -10.07
N ILE A 35 -6.75 4.13 -9.42
CA ILE A 35 -6.84 2.81 -8.78
C ILE A 35 -7.89 1.97 -9.53
N SER A 36 -7.51 0.76 -9.89
CA SER A 36 -8.40 -0.28 -10.43
C SER A 36 -8.23 -1.58 -9.67
N VAL A 37 -9.28 -2.40 -9.62
CA VAL A 37 -9.26 -3.74 -9.05
C VAL A 37 -9.85 -4.72 -10.06
N MET A 38 -9.11 -5.79 -10.34
CA MET A 38 -9.51 -6.88 -11.21
C MET A 38 -9.56 -8.19 -10.42
N ILE A 39 -10.56 -9.02 -10.71
CA ILE A 39 -10.68 -10.38 -10.17
C ILE A 39 -11.05 -11.28 -11.35
N ASP A 40 -10.26 -12.31 -11.59
CA ASP A 40 -10.46 -13.28 -12.70
C ASP A 40 -10.63 -12.58 -14.07
N GLY A 41 -9.96 -11.45 -14.27
CA GLY A 41 -10.02 -10.67 -15.51
C GLY A 41 -11.19 -9.69 -15.62
N GLU A 42 -12.10 -9.67 -14.64
CA GLU A 42 -13.20 -8.70 -14.57
C GLU A 42 -12.86 -7.50 -13.71
N LEU A 43 -13.27 -6.30 -14.15
CA LEU A 43 -13.07 -5.05 -13.40
C LEU A 43 -14.16 -4.85 -12.36
N TYR A 44 -13.80 -4.79 -11.10
CA TYR A 44 -14.66 -4.47 -9.96
C TYR A 44 -14.57 -3.00 -9.55
N LEU A 45 -13.41 -2.40 -9.70
CA LEU A 45 -13.20 -0.96 -9.59
C LEU A 45 -12.43 -0.50 -10.84
N ASP A 46 -13.03 0.40 -11.64
CA ASP A 46 -12.46 0.82 -12.92
C ASP A 46 -11.96 2.27 -12.86
N GLY A 47 -10.65 2.42 -12.83
CA GLY A 47 -9.97 3.69 -13.07
C GLY A 47 -10.37 4.83 -12.13
N TYR A 48 -10.57 4.56 -10.84
CA TYR A 48 -10.89 5.61 -9.88
C TYR A 48 -9.72 6.58 -9.67
N GLU A 49 -9.94 7.84 -10.05
CA GLU A 49 -8.98 8.92 -9.83
C GLU A 49 -8.98 9.32 -8.35
N TYR A 50 -7.82 9.23 -7.72
CA TYR A 50 -7.64 9.52 -6.31
C TYR A 50 -6.41 10.40 -6.08
N GLN A 51 -6.52 11.30 -5.09
CA GLN A 51 -5.41 12.11 -4.61
C GLN A 51 -5.01 11.64 -3.21
N VAL A 52 -3.86 11.00 -3.11
CA VAL A 52 -3.30 10.51 -1.86
C VAL A 52 -2.35 11.53 -1.25
N GLU A 53 -2.38 11.65 0.07
CA GLU A 53 -1.55 12.58 0.84
C GLU A 53 -0.38 11.88 1.51
N GLY A 54 0.80 12.47 1.40
CA GLY A 54 2.00 12.10 2.14
C GLY A 54 2.85 13.31 2.46
N THR A 55 4.13 13.10 2.65
CA THR A 55 5.11 14.17 2.81
C THR A 55 6.32 13.89 1.94
N VAL A 56 7.17 14.91 1.71
CA VAL A 56 8.41 14.75 0.94
C VAL A 56 9.33 13.71 1.58
N ASP A 57 9.38 13.64 2.92
CA ASP A 57 10.23 12.70 3.66
C ASP A 57 9.60 11.30 3.78
N ALA A 58 8.25 11.21 3.64
CA ALA A 58 7.49 9.97 3.66
C ALA A 58 6.42 10.03 2.54
N PRO A 59 6.80 9.77 1.28
CA PRO A 59 5.87 9.81 0.16
C PRO A 59 4.78 8.74 0.33
N PRO A 60 3.57 9.01 -0.20
CA PRO A 60 2.48 8.05 -0.10
C PRO A 60 2.81 6.76 -0.86
N THR A 61 2.35 5.63 -0.34
CA THR A 61 2.61 4.32 -0.94
C THR A 61 1.44 3.87 -1.82
N VAL A 62 1.71 2.91 -2.70
CA VAL A 62 0.70 2.27 -3.56
C VAL A 62 -0.41 1.64 -2.70
N LEU A 63 -0.05 0.97 -1.60
CA LEU A 63 -1.03 0.37 -0.70
C LEU A 63 -1.88 1.43 0.02
N GLN A 64 -1.26 2.52 0.47
CA GLN A 64 -1.99 3.63 1.08
C GLN A 64 -3.03 4.20 0.12
N ALA A 65 -2.65 4.50 -1.13
CA ALA A 65 -3.58 5.02 -2.13
C ALA A 65 -4.75 4.05 -2.38
N ALA A 66 -4.47 2.74 -2.47
CA ALA A 66 -5.49 1.73 -2.66
C ALA A 66 -6.44 1.61 -1.46
N THR A 67 -5.90 1.52 -0.24
CA THR A 67 -6.71 1.35 0.97
C THR A 67 -7.56 2.57 1.30
N GLU A 68 -7.09 3.77 1.00
CA GLU A 68 -7.88 4.99 1.12
C GLU A 68 -9.02 5.02 0.08
N ALA A 69 -8.78 4.57 -1.17
CA ALA A 69 -9.83 4.41 -2.16
C ALA A 69 -10.85 3.34 -1.73
N PHE A 70 -10.42 2.19 -1.22
CA PHE A 70 -11.31 1.14 -0.73
C PHE A 70 -12.20 1.62 0.41
N PHE A 71 -11.64 2.42 1.32
CA PHE A 71 -12.41 3.03 2.41
C PHE A 71 -13.55 3.93 1.87
N ILE A 72 -13.29 4.72 0.82
CA ILE A 72 -14.29 5.60 0.20
C ILE A 72 -15.45 4.80 -0.42
N PHE A 73 -15.14 3.64 -1.03
CA PHE A 73 -16.14 2.77 -1.66
C PHE A 73 -16.74 1.74 -0.70
N GLU A 74 -16.39 1.81 0.58
CA GLU A 74 -16.82 0.83 1.59
C GLU A 74 -16.48 -0.62 1.20
N ILE A 75 -15.36 -0.82 0.48
CA ILE A 75 -14.83 -2.12 0.10
C ILE A 75 -14.05 -2.69 1.28
N PRO A 76 -14.48 -3.81 1.90
CA PRO A 76 -13.74 -4.44 2.98
C PRO A 76 -12.41 -5.00 2.46
N TYR A 77 -11.35 -4.78 3.22
CA TYR A 77 -10.01 -5.28 2.90
C TYR A 77 -9.23 -5.63 4.16
N GLU A 78 -8.21 -6.46 4.00
CA GLU A 78 -7.24 -6.79 5.03
C GLU A 78 -5.83 -6.60 4.50
N VAL A 79 -4.91 -6.27 5.39
CA VAL A 79 -3.47 -6.12 5.10
C VAL A 79 -2.66 -7.01 6.03
N ASP A 80 -1.42 -7.31 5.64
CA ASP A 80 -0.49 -8.06 6.50
C ASP A 80 -0.13 -7.27 7.77
N ASP A 81 0.37 -7.95 8.81
CA ASP A 81 0.75 -7.34 10.09
C ASP A 81 1.77 -6.20 9.96
N ALA A 82 2.55 -6.21 8.88
CA ALA A 82 3.54 -5.19 8.59
C ALA A 82 2.94 -3.99 7.84
N GLY A 83 1.67 -4.07 7.37
CA GLY A 83 1.03 -3.04 6.55
C GLY A 83 1.67 -2.87 5.17
N ASN A 84 2.23 -3.94 4.60
CA ASN A 84 2.98 -3.87 3.35
C ASN A 84 2.27 -4.49 2.15
N SER A 85 1.29 -5.38 2.39
CA SER A 85 0.61 -6.12 1.33
C SER A 85 -0.86 -6.33 1.65
N LEU A 86 -1.71 -6.35 0.62
CA LEU A 86 -3.09 -6.82 0.75
C LEU A 86 -3.09 -8.33 1.04
N THR A 87 -3.93 -8.74 1.97
CA THR A 87 -4.18 -10.15 2.29
C THR A 87 -5.58 -10.59 1.92
N SER A 88 -6.53 -9.66 1.82
CA SER A 88 -7.89 -9.95 1.34
C SER A 88 -8.55 -8.67 0.83
N ILE A 89 -9.43 -8.82 -0.15
CA ILE A 89 -10.46 -7.83 -0.52
C ILE A 89 -11.79 -8.57 -0.63
N SER A 90 -12.92 -7.90 -0.31
CA SER A 90 -14.24 -8.49 -0.44
C SER A 90 -15.12 -7.64 -1.35
N PHE A 91 -15.83 -8.30 -2.29
CA PHE A 91 -16.85 -7.69 -3.13
C PHE A 91 -18.14 -8.50 -3.05
N ASP A 92 -19.27 -7.83 -2.90
CA ASP A 92 -20.61 -8.45 -2.84
C ASP A 92 -20.71 -9.59 -1.82
N GLY A 93 -19.94 -9.51 -0.72
CA GLY A 93 -19.90 -10.52 0.34
C GLY A 93 -19.00 -11.72 0.04
N ILE A 94 -18.31 -11.75 -1.09
CA ILE A 94 -17.32 -12.77 -1.45
C ILE A 94 -15.94 -12.23 -1.09
N SER A 95 -15.16 -13.02 -0.33
CA SER A 95 -13.79 -12.68 0.07
C SER A 95 -12.77 -13.35 -0.86
N TYR A 96 -11.78 -12.60 -1.27
CA TYR A 96 -10.67 -13.03 -2.12
C TYR A 96 -9.36 -12.99 -1.32
N PRO A 97 -9.08 -14.03 -0.51
CA PRO A 97 -7.95 -14.06 0.41
C PRO A 97 -6.65 -14.48 -0.27
N VAL A 98 -5.52 -14.09 0.30
CA VAL A 98 -4.19 -14.66 -0.01
C VAL A 98 -4.02 -15.97 0.74
N GLY A 99 -3.57 -17.01 0.02
CA GLY A 99 -3.30 -18.33 0.58
C GLY A 99 -4.27 -19.41 0.10
N PRO A 100 -4.32 -20.56 0.78
CA PRO A 100 -5.20 -21.66 0.41
C PRO A 100 -6.67 -21.23 0.41
N THR A 101 -7.34 -21.45 -0.70
CA THR A 101 -8.75 -21.09 -0.88
C THR A 101 -9.42 -22.02 -1.90
N THR A 102 -10.74 -21.91 -2.04
CA THR A 102 -11.52 -22.62 -3.03
C THR A 102 -12.24 -21.59 -3.90
N ASN A 103 -12.14 -21.73 -5.22
CA ASN A 103 -12.84 -20.85 -6.14
C ASN A 103 -14.35 -21.17 -6.24
N ASP A 104 -15.08 -20.38 -7.02
CA ASP A 104 -16.55 -20.54 -7.19
C ASP A 104 -16.95 -21.87 -7.81
N ASP A 105 -16.05 -22.52 -8.57
CA ASP A 105 -16.26 -23.86 -9.15
C ASP A 105 -15.98 -25.01 -8.17
N GLY A 106 -15.60 -24.70 -6.93
CA GLY A 106 -15.26 -25.67 -5.89
C GLY A 106 -13.85 -26.28 -6.03
N VAL A 107 -12.97 -25.65 -6.82
CA VAL A 107 -11.58 -26.09 -7.02
C VAL A 107 -10.70 -25.49 -5.91
N GLU A 108 -9.94 -26.35 -5.23
CA GLU A 108 -8.95 -25.92 -4.24
C GLU A 108 -7.69 -25.38 -4.93
N GLY A 109 -7.13 -24.31 -4.37
CA GLY A 109 -5.94 -23.67 -4.91
C GLY A 109 -5.35 -22.64 -3.98
N ILE A 110 -4.55 -21.77 -4.55
CA ILE A 110 -3.91 -20.65 -3.84
C ILE A 110 -4.31 -19.35 -4.51
N GLY A 111 -4.92 -18.44 -3.73
CA GLY A 111 -5.22 -17.09 -4.14
C GLY A 111 -4.09 -16.14 -3.77
N PHE A 112 -3.86 -15.12 -4.60
CA PHE A 112 -2.90 -14.07 -4.31
C PHE A 112 -3.24 -12.75 -5.01
N TRP A 113 -2.87 -11.65 -4.37
CA TRP A 113 -2.99 -10.31 -4.93
C TRP A 113 -1.66 -9.86 -5.52
N GLU A 114 -1.70 -9.39 -6.75
CA GLU A 114 -0.60 -8.72 -7.41
C GLU A 114 -1.00 -7.29 -7.75
N TYR A 115 -0.03 -6.43 -8.06
CA TYR A 115 -0.34 -5.13 -8.64
C TYR A 115 0.61 -4.77 -9.76
N THR A 116 0.12 -3.95 -10.68
CA THR A 116 0.92 -3.29 -11.69
C THR A 116 0.84 -1.78 -11.52
N ALA A 117 1.90 -1.09 -11.90
CA ALA A 117 1.97 0.35 -11.99
C ALA A 117 2.29 0.72 -13.44
N ASP A 118 1.37 1.44 -14.11
CA ASP A 118 1.42 1.73 -15.55
C ASP A 118 1.57 0.46 -16.42
N GLY A 119 0.92 -0.63 -16.01
CA GLY A 119 0.95 -1.92 -16.68
C GLY A 119 2.24 -2.72 -16.46
N VAL A 120 3.14 -2.26 -15.58
CA VAL A 120 4.41 -2.95 -15.28
C VAL A 120 4.36 -3.50 -13.86
N LYS A 121 4.65 -4.80 -13.71
CA LYS A 121 4.80 -5.44 -12.40
C LYS A 121 6.10 -4.95 -11.75
N PRO A 122 6.07 -4.48 -10.49
CA PRO A 122 7.29 -4.03 -9.81
C PRO A 122 8.31 -5.16 -9.69
N GLN A 123 9.57 -4.85 -9.98
CA GLN A 123 10.66 -5.82 -9.87
C GLN A 123 11.07 -6.10 -8.41
N SER A 124 10.76 -5.17 -7.50
CA SER A 124 11.10 -5.26 -6.09
C SER A 124 10.14 -4.43 -5.24
N GLY A 125 10.13 -4.72 -3.94
CA GLY A 125 9.27 -4.06 -2.97
C GLY A 125 7.83 -4.60 -2.98
N ARG A 126 7.03 -4.09 -2.06
CA ARG A 126 5.61 -4.41 -1.90
C ARG A 126 4.78 -3.14 -2.06
N ALA A 127 3.48 -3.27 -2.22
CA ALA A 127 2.58 -2.12 -2.37
C ALA A 127 2.72 -1.11 -1.21
N GLY A 128 2.95 -1.56 0.02
CA GLY A 128 3.16 -0.71 1.19
C GLY A 128 4.55 -0.09 1.30
N THR A 129 5.52 -0.49 0.46
CA THR A 129 6.88 0.07 0.45
C THR A 129 7.21 0.85 -0.82
N ASN A 130 6.44 0.65 -1.90
CA ASN A 130 6.64 1.37 -3.15
C ASN A 130 5.85 2.67 -3.13
N ALA A 131 6.53 3.79 -3.38
CA ALA A 131 5.89 5.09 -3.50
C ALA A 131 5.01 5.14 -4.75
N VAL A 132 3.85 5.78 -4.62
CA VAL A 132 3.00 6.12 -5.77
C VAL A 132 3.54 7.38 -6.45
N LEU A 133 3.48 7.42 -7.78
CA LEU A 133 3.94 8.55 -8.59
C LEU A 133 2.76 9.32 -9.17
N GLU A 134 3.01 10.60 -9.48
CA GLU A 134 2.00 11.47 -10.09
C GLU A 134 1.49 10.90 -11.44
N GLY A 135 0.17 10.81 -11.57
CA GLY A 135 -0.51 10.28 -12.75
C GLY A 135 -0.42 8.78 -12.93
N GLN A 136 0.14 8.04 -11.97
CA GLN A 136 0.34 6.59 -12.07
C GLN A 136 -0.98 5.82 -12.08
N LYS A 137 -1.07 4.83 -12.97
CA LYS A 137 -2.19 3.89 -13.05
C LYS A 137 -1.84 2.62 -12.30
N ILE A 138 -2.56 2.35 -11.22
CA ILE A 138 -2.35 1.20 -10.35
C ILE A 138 -3.50 0.23 -10.56
N VAL A 139 -3.19 -1.03 -10.85
CA VAL A 139 -4.17 -2.10 -10.99
C VAL A 139 -3.81 -3.21 -10.02
N PHE A 140 -4.69 -3.50 -9.07
CA PHE A 140 -4.62 -4.70 -8.25
C PHE A 140 -5.37 -5.82 -8.93
N SER A 141 -4.74 -6.98 -9.07
CA SER A 141 -5.33 -8.16 -9.70
C SER A 141 -5.31 -9.33 -8.72
N TYR A 142 -6.45 -9.99 -8.58
CA TYR A 142 -6.52 -11.28 -7.91
C TYR A 142 -6.28 -12.40 -8.91
N GLU A 143 -5.37 -13.27 -8.54
CA GLU A 143 -5.02 -14.45 -9.32
C GLU A 143 -5.30 -15.69 -8.48
N PHE A 144 -5.95 -16.69 -9.09
CA PHE A 144 -6.16 -17.98 -8.48
C PHE A 144 -5.36 -19.05 -9.21
N GLN A 145 -4.54 -19.79 -8.47
CA GLN A 145 -3.76 -20.92 -9.00
C GLN A 145 -4.33 -22.22 -8.43
N PRO A 146 -4.97 -23.07 -9.26
CA PRO A 146 -5.43 -24.38 -8.83
C PRO A 146 -4.30 -25.26 -8.31
N ASN A 147 -4.56 -26.07 -7.31
CA ASN A 147 -3.65 -27.16 -6.96
C ASN A 147 -3.55 -28.12 -8.16
N GLU A 148 -2.36 -28.37 -8.66
CA GLU A 148 -2.17 -29.38 -9.68
C GLU A 148 -2.62 -30.73 -9.12
N GLU A 149 -3.68 -31.35 -9.70
CA GLU A 149 -3.96 -32.75 -9.46
C GLU A 149 -2.77 -33.55 -9.99
N VAL A 150 -2.03 -34.18 -9.10
CA VAL A 150 -1.03 -35.16 -9.45
C VAL A 150 -1.77 -36.36 -10.03
N VAL A 151 -1.98 -36.36 -11.34
CA VAL A 151 -2.53 -37.53 -12.05
C VAL A 151 -1.46 -38.61 -12.00
N TRP A 152 -1.60 -39.53 -11.06
CA TRP A 152 -0.83 -40.77 -11.06
C TRP A 152 -1.31 -41.58 -12.25
N ILE A 153 -0.53 -41.63 -13.33
CA ILE A 153 -0.74 -42.58 -14.42
C ILE A 153 -0.27 -43.91 -13.86
N GLU A 154 -1.21 -44.74 -13.47
CA GLU A 154 -0.91 -46.18 -13.21
C GLU A 154 -0.57 -46.82 -14.57
N GLU A 155 0.70 -47.25 -14.73
CA GLU A 155 1.15 -48.10 -15.84
C GLU A 155 0.76 -49.58 -15.65
#